data_c350854773d5d292f923e89f978a4077
#
_entry.id   c350854773d5d292f923e89f978a4077
#
_cell.length_a   1.000
_cell.length_b   1.000
_cell.length_c   1.000
_cell.angle_alpha   90.00
_cell.angle_beta   90.00
_cell.angle_gamma   90.00
#
_symmetry.space_group_name_H-M   'P 1'
#
loop_
_entity.id
_entity.type
_entity.pdbx_description
1 polymer ?
#
loop_
_entity_poly.entity_id
_entity_poly.type
_entity_poly.pdbx_seq_one_letter_code
_entity_poly.pdbx_strand_id
1 'polypeptide(L)'
;MNKVLEEFSKIGIIPVIALDNVEDAAPLAKALCDGGLPCAEVTFRTAAAEESIRIMSEQFPEMLVGAGTVLTTEQVDRAVNAGAKFIVSPGLNPKVVKYCVEKGIPVTPGCSNPSDVEVAIELGLDVVKFFPAEAAGGLSMIKSMAAPYTKMKFMPTGGINAKNLTSYLDFKKIIACGGSWMVNKDMIAAKDWDGITALTKEAVSTMLGFKLLHLSLIHI
;
A
#
# COMPACT_ATOMS: atom_id res chain seq x y z
N MET A 1 5.47 14.25 -9.65
CA MET A 1 5.07 13.22 -8.63
C MET A 1 5.48 13.74 -7.26
N ASN A 2 4.66 13.55 -6.23
CA ASN A 2 4.97 13.94 -4.85
C ASN A 2 6.05 13.03 -4.28
N LYS A 3 6.87 13.53 -3.32
CA LYS A 3 7.97 12.75 -2.68
C LYS A 3 7.51 11.42 -2.07
N VAL A 4 6.32 11.38 -1.46
CA VAL A 4 5.75 10.13 -0.91
C VAL A 4 5.46 9.11 -2.00
N LEU A 5 4.92 9.54 -3.14
CA LEU A 5 4.67 8.65 -4.28
C LEU A 5 5.97 8.21 -4.99
N GLU A 6 7.04 8.99 -4.86
CA GLU A 6 8.38 8.56 -5.27
C GLU A 6 8.94 7.47 -4.34
N GLU A 7 8.70 7.60 -3.03
CA GLU A 7 9.05 6.53 -2.07
C GLU A 7 8.28 5.24 -2.36
N PHE A 8 6.99 5.31 -2.74
CA PHE A 8 6.24 4.12 -3.19
C PHE A 8 6.96 3.37 -4.31
N SER A 9 7.52 4.11 -5.29
CA SER A 9 8.27 3.49 -6.40
C SER A 9 9.56 2.79 -5.98
N LYS A 10 10.14 3.19 -4.85
CA LYS A 10 11.33 2.54 -4.28
C LYS A 10 10.96 1.35 -3.40
N ILE A 11 9.87 1.49 -2.64
CA ILE A 11 9.37 0.46 -1.72
C ILE A 11 8.72 -0.69 -2.49
N GLY A 12 7.99 -0.41 -3.57
CA GLY A 12 7.36 -1.38 -4.48
C GLY A 12 6.18 -2.16 -3.91
N ILE A 13 6.09 -2.35 -2.61
CA ILE A 13 5.00 -3.07 -1.92
C ILE A 13 4.46 -2.23 -0.78
N ILE A 14 3.14 -2.05 -0.72
CA ILE A 14 2.47 -1.36 0.37
C ILE A 14 1.63 -2.37 1.15
N PRO A 15 2.05 -2.77 2.37
CA PRO A 15 1.25 -3.65 3.23
C PRO A 15 -0.08 -2.98 3.60
N VAL A 16 -1.20 -3.64 3.28
CA VAL A 16 -2.56 -3.16 3.60
C VAL A 16 -3.05 -3.89 4.84
N ILE A 17 -3.25 -3.14 5.92
CA ILE A 17 -3.42 -3.66 7.27
C ILE A 17 -4.79 -3.29 7.83
N ALA A 18 -5.42 -4.23 8.53
CA ALA A 18 -6.53 -3.97 9.41
C ALA A 18 -6.19 -4.51 10.80
N LEU A 19 -6.10 -3.63 11.79
CA LEU A 19 -5.86 -3.99 13.18
C LEU A 19 -7.16 -3.89 13.96
N ASP A 20 -7.50 -4.93 14.70
CA ASP A 20 -8.64 -4.90 15.62
C ASP A 20 -8.20 -4.40 17.02
N ASN A 21 -6.92 -4.60 17.40
CA ASN A 21 -6.36 -4.17 18.68
C ASN A 21 -5.19 -3.22 18.47
N VAL A 22 -5.14 -2.17 19.27
CA VAL A 22 -4.09 -1.14 19.23
C VAL A 22 -2.72 -1.72 19.65
N GLU A 23 -2.71 -2.66 20.59
CA GLU A 23 -1.50 -3.29 21.10
C GLU A 23 -0.71 -4.08 20.04
N ASP A 24 -1.34 -4.46 18.95
CA ASP A 24 -0.70 -5.18 17.83
C ASP A 24 0.07 -4.22 16.89
N ALA A 25 -0.12 -2.91 17.03
CA ALA A 25 0.47 -1.92 16.14
C ALA A 25 2.01 -1.90 16.18
N ALA A 26 2.60 -1.77 17.35
CA ALA A 26 4.05 -1.71 17.51
C ALA A 26 4.75 -3.03 17.15
N PRO A 27 4.28 -4.22 17.60
CA PRO A 27 4.88 -5.48 17.18
C PRO A 27 4.79 -5.71 15.66
N LEU A 28 3.67 -5.36 15.03
CA LEU A 28 3.50 -5.48 13.59
C LEU A 28 4.43 -4.53 12.83
N ALA A 29 4.55 -3.27 13.26
CA ALA A 29 5.49 -2.31 12.69
C ALA A 29 6.94 -2.84 12.74
N LYS A 30 7.35 -3.37 13.91
CA LYS A 30 8.66 -4.00 14.06
C LYS A 30 8.86 -5.17 13.10
N ALA A 31 7.87 -6.06 12.98
CA ALA A 31 7.95 -7.21 12.08
C ALA A 31 8.11 -6.80 10.61
N LEU A 32 7.42 -5.74 10.16
CA LEU A 32 7.57 -5.19 8.82
C LEU A 32 8.95 -4.57 8.60
N CYS A 33 9.43 -3.77 9.56
CA CYS A 33 10.77 -3.17 9.50
C CYS A 33 11.87 -4.23 9.46
N ASP A 34 11.82 -5.22 10.35
CA ASP A 34 12.75 -6.35 10.39
C ASP A 34 12.69 -7.20 9.11
N GLY A 35 11.53 -7.20 8.45
CA GLY A 35 11.31 -7.82 7.13
C GLY A 35 11.87 -7.02 5.96
N GLY A 36 12.33 -5.77 6.19
CA GLY A 36 12.87 -4.89 5.17
C GLY A 36 11.80 -4.09 4.40
N LEU A 37 10.60 -3.94 4.96
CA LEU A 37 9.48 -3.23 4.35
C LEU A 37 8.91 -2.18 5.32
N PRO A 38 9.63 -1.05 5.56
CA PRO A 38 9.20 -0.01 6.50
C PRO A 38 8.06 0.84 5.93
N CYS A 39 6.91 0.23 5.68
CA CYS A 39 5.72 0.88 5.14
C CYS A 39 4.44 0.20 5.62
N ALA A 40 3.35 0.97 5.77
CA ALA A 40 2.04 0.44 6.14
C ALA A 40 0.89 1.35 5.65
N GLU A 41 -0.12 0.76 5.01
CA GLU A 41 -1.45 1.35 4.79
C GLU A 41 -2.39 0.81 5.88
N VAL A 42 -2.58 1.53 6.98
CA VAL A 42 -3.51 1.12 8.06
C VAL A 42 -4.92 1.56 7.70
N THR A 43 -5.84 0.61 7.57
CA THR A 43 -7.19 0.89 7.08
C THR A 43 -8.15 1.37 8.16
N PHE A 44 -8.89 2.44 7.91
CA PHE A 44 -9.93 3.01 8.79
C PHE A 44 -11.22 2.16 8.81
N ARG A 45 -11.04 0.82 8.88
CA ARG A 45 -12.13 -0.16 9.00
C ARG A 45 -12.43 -0.58 10.43
N THR A 46 -11.57 -0.20 11.37
CA THR A 46 -11.65 -0.56 12.80
C THR A 46 -11.47 0.68 13.66
N ALA A 47 -11.91 0.59 14.91
CA ALA A 47 -11.71 1.67 15.88
C ALA A 47 -10.22 1.84 16.28
N ALA A 48 -9.41 0.80 16.13
CA ALA A 48 -8.00 0.82 16.46
C ALA A 48 -7.14 1.59 15.43
N ALA A 49 -7.65 1.88 14.23
CA ALA A 49 -6.86 2.38 13.10
C ALA A 49 -6.09 3.68 13.41
N GLU A 50 -6.77 4.69 13.98
CA GLU A 50 -6.17 5.99 14.26
C GLU A 50 -5.01 5.88 15.26
N GLU A 51 -5.24 5.18 16.38
CA GLU A 51 -4.21 5.01 17.40
C GLU A 51 -3.07 4.11 16.93
N SER A 52 -3.36 3.10 16.11
CA SER A 52 -2.33 2.27 15.47
C SER A 52 -1.42 3.09 14.56
N ILE A 53 -1.97 4.03 13.76
CA ILE A 53 -1.18 4.96 12.94
C ILE A 53 -0.28 5.80 13.84
N ARG A 54 -0.81 6.34 14.95
CA ARG A 54 -0.05 7.17 15.90
C ARG A 54 1.14 6.40 16.45
N ILE A 55 0.91 5.21 16.99
CA ILE A 55 1.95 4.35 17.55
C ILE A 55 3.04 4.03 16.50
N MET A 56 2.63 3.60 15.30
CA MET A 56 3.58 3.29 14.23
C MET A 56 4.40 4.51 13.83
N SER A 57 3.76 5.68 13.69
CA SER A 57 4.44 6.91 13.26
C SER A 57 5.40 7.48 14.31
N GLU A 58 5.06 7.34 15.61
CA GLU A 58 5.88 7.86 16.71
C GLU A 58 7.03 6.93 17.08
N GLN A 59 6.77 5.61 17.12
CA GLN A 59 7.77 4.63 17.56
C GLN A 59 8.67 4.13 16.44
N PHE A 60 8.26 4.27 15.18
CA PHE A 60 9.01 3.83 13.99
C PHE A 60 9.12 4.98 12.98
N PRO A 61 9.90 6.02 13.28
CA PRO A 61 9.97 7.24 12.44
C PRO A 61 10.49 6.99 11.03
N GLU A 62 11.18 5.85 10.79
CA GLU A 62 11.63 5.40 9.47
C GLU A 62 10.51 4.83 8.62
N MET A 63 9.37 4.45 9.21
CA MET A 63 8.24 3.89 8.47
C MET A 63 7.47 4.97 7.70
N LEU A 64 7.11 4.63 6.48
CA LEU A 64 6.13 5.36 5.71
C LEU A 64 4.72 4.85 6.06
N VAL A 65 4.09 5.47 7.04
CA VAL A 65 2.75 5.10 7.51
C VAL A 65 1.69 5.97 6.84
N GLY A 66 0.62 5.35 6.35
CA GLY A 66 -0.53 6.03 5.78
C GLY A 66 -1.85 5.40 6.19
N ALA A 67 -2.94 6.06 5.83
CA ALA A 67 -4.29 5.63 6.15
C ALA A 67 -5.02 5.15 4.90
N GLY A 68 -5.56 3.93 4.96
CA GLY A 68 -6.42 3.34 3.94
C GLY A 68 -7.90 3.36 4.32
N THR A 69 -8.77 3.15 3.33
CA THR A 69 -10.23 3.15 3.52
C THR A 69 -10.74 4.47 4.13
N VAL A 70 -10.13 5.58 3.74
CA VAL A 70 -10.53 6.93 4.17
C VAL A 70 -11.66 7.40 3.25
N LEU A 71 -12.83 7.68 3.82
CA LEU A 71 -14.06 7.95 3.08
C LEU A 71 -14.59 9.37 3.27
N THR A 72 -14.11 10.10 4.29
CA THR A 72 -14.57 11.46 4.63
C THR A 72 -13.41 12.39 4.92
N THR A 73 -13.65 13.69 4.83
CA THR A 73 -12.65 14.73 5.16
C THR A 73 -12.26 14.70 6.63
N GLU A 74 -13.19 14.35 7.52
CA GLU A 74 -12.93 14.20 8.96
C GLU A 74 -11.95 13.03 9.22
N GLN A 75 -12.11 11.92 8.47
CA GLN A 75 -11.15 10.81 8.55
C GLN A 75 -9.78 11.21 8.01
N VAL A 76 -9.71 12.07 6.98
CA VAL A 76 -8.41 12.62 6.51
C VAL A 76 -7.73 13.39 7.64
N ASP A 77 -8.43 14.31 8.30
CA ASP A 77 -7.85 15.09 9.40
C ASP A 77 -7.39 14.21 10.56
N ARG A 78 -8.21 13.23 10.96
CA ARG A 78 -7.86 12.28 12.02
C ARG A 78 -6.60 11.46 11.65
N ALA A 79 -6.54 10.96 10.42
CA ALA A 79 -5.39 10.20 9.95
C ALA A 79 -4.10 11.03 9.95
N VAL A 80 -4.14 12.25 9.42
CA VAL A 80 -3.00 13.16 9.38
C VAL A 80 -2.55 13.58 10.77
N ASN A 81 -3.49 13.89 11.67
CA ASN A 81 -3.20 14.22 13.06
C ASN A 81 -2.59 13.04 13.83
N ALA A 82 -2.90 11.82 13.44
CA ALA A 82 -2.26 10.60 13.96
C ALA A 82 -0.86 10.33 13.35
N GLY A 83 -0.44 11.10 12.35
CA GLY A 83 0.89 10.97 11.72
C GLY A 83 0.90 10.34 10.34
N ALA A 84 -0.26 10.02 9.74
CA ALA A 84 -0.32 9.47 8.39
C ALA A 84 0.31 10.43 7.36
N LYS A 85 1.18 9.89 6.50
CA LYS A 85 1.89 10.63 5.45
C LYS A 85 1.20 10.57 4.09
N PHE A 86 0.24 9.68 3.92
CA PHE A 86 -0.56 9.52 2.71
C PHE A 86 -1.94 8.96 3.03
N ILE A 87 -2.86 9.23 2.12
CA ILE A 87 -4.26 8.78 2.19
C ILE A 87 -4.57 7.88 1.01
N VAL A 88 -5.30 6.80 1.29
CA VAL A 88 -5.81 5.86 0.28
C VAL A 88 -7.30 5.65 0.51
N SER A 89 -8.08 5.63 -0.57
CA SER A 89 -9.51 5.32 -0.51
C SER A 89 -9.86 4.16 -1.46
N PRO A 90 -10.92 3.39 -1.17
CA PRO A 90 -11.34 2.27 -2.04
C PRO A 90 -11.96 2.74 -3.37
N GLY A 91 -12.48 3.95 -3.41
CA GLY A 91 -13.07 4.58 -4.59
C GLY A 91 -12.67 6.03 -4.69
N LEU A 92 -13.01 6.67 -5.83
CA LEU A 92 -12.76 8.07 -6.05
C LEU A 92 -13.94 8.89 -5.52
N ASN A 93 -13.75 9.56 -4.38
CA ASN A 93 -14.67 10.59 -3.89
C ASN A 93 -14.05 11.96 -4.16
N PRO A 94 -14.59 12.75 -5.12
CA PRO A 94 -14.01 14.03 -5.51
C PRO A 94 -13.87 15.01 -4.34
N LYS A 95 -14.79 14.99 -3.37
CA LYS A 95 -14.73 15.86 -2.19
C LYS A 95 -13.52 15.55 -1.32
N VAL A 96 -13.26 14.26 -1.08
CA VAL A 96 -12.10 13.81 -0.28
C VAL A 96 -10.80 14.08 -1.01
N VAL A 97 -10.74 13.76 -2.31
CA VAL A 97 -9.54 13.98 -3.14
C VAL A 97 -9.20 15.47 -3.20
N LYS A 98 -10.17 16.32 -3.52
CA LYS A 98 -9.99 17.78 -3.57
C LYS A 98 -9.47 18.33 -2.24
N TYR A 99 -10.04 17.88 -1.13
CA TYR A 99 -9.62 18.27 0.21
C TYR A 99 -8.15 17.89 0.48
N CYS A 100 -7.74 16.68 0.12
CA CYS A 100 -6.34 16.26 0.26
C CYS A 100 -5.40 17.10 -0.63
N VAL A 101 -5.77 17.34 -1.88
CA VAL A 101 -4.96 18.13 -2.83
C VAL A 101 -4.79 19.57 -2.33
N GLU A 102 -5.87 20.23 -1.88
CA GLU A 102 -5.83 21.59 -1.33
C GLU A 102 -4.95 21.71 -0.09
N LYS A 103 -4.86 20.65 0.72
CA LYS A 103 -4.00 20.59 1.91
C LYS A 103 -2.58 20.06 1.61
N GLY A 104 -2.27 19.72 0.38
CA GLY A 104 -0.99 19.14 0.00
C GLY A 104 -0.74 17.73 0.54
N ILE A 105 -1.80 17.00 0.91
CA ILE A 105 -1.75 15.65 1.44
C ILE A 105 -1.74 14.67 0.25
N PRO A 106 -0.71 13.77 0.15
CA PRO A 106 -0.68 12.75 -0.88
C PRO A 106 -1.90 11.82 -0.79
N VAL A 107 -2.61 11.63 -1.91
CA VAL A 107 -3.80 10.77 -1.96
C VAL A 107 -3.80 9.89 -3.20
N THR A 108 -4.15 8.60 -3.03
CA THR A 108 -4.33 7.63 -4.11
C THR A 108 -5.73 7.02 -4.02
N PRO A 109 -6.73 7.62 -4.70
CA PRO A 109 -8.10 7.11 -4.71
C PRO A 109 -8.22 5.87 -5.58
N GLY A 110 -9.16 4.98 -5.22
CA GLY A 110 -9.51 3.82 -6.01
C GLY A 110 -10.23 4.19 -7.31
N CYS A 111 -9.70 3.70 -8.42
CA CYS A 111 -10.28 3.83 -9.76
C CYS A 111 -10.32 2.45 -10.41
N SER A 112 -11.41 2.12 -11.10
CA SER A 112 -11.55 0.83 -11.79
C SER A 112 -12.00 0.95 -13.23
N ASN A 113 -12.26 2.17 -13.71
CA ASN A 113 -12.73 2.46 -15.05
C ASN A 113 -12.17 3.79 -15.58
N PRO A 114 -12.32 4.08 -16.90
CA PRO A 114 -11.84 5.31 -17.51
C PRO A 114 -12.41 6.59 -16.90
N SER A 115 -13.70 6.64 -16.58
CA SER A 115 -14.34 7.84 -16.02
C SER A 115 -13.74 8.23 -14.68
N ASP A 116 -13.40 7.26 -13.81
CA ASP A 116 -12.71 7.54 -12.55
C ASP A 116 -11.34 8.16 -12.81
N VAL A 117 -10.59 7.64 -13.79
CA VAL A 117 -9.25 8.16 -14.15
C VAL A 117 -9.35 9.59 -14.68
N GLU A 118 -10.35 9.90 -15.49
CA GLU A 118 -10.56 11.26 -15.99
C GLU A 118 -10.84 12.25 -14.87
N VAL A 119 -11.71 11.88 -13.92
CA VAL A 119 -11.95 12.70 -12.72
C VAL A 119 -10.68 12.86 -11.88
N ALA A 120 -9.87 11.80 -11.73
CA ALA A 120 -8.59 11.89 -11.03
C ALA A 120 -7.62 12.87 -11.72
N ILE A 121 -7.54 12.85 -13.04
CA ILE A 121 -6.74 13.79 -13.85
C ILE A 121 -7.24 15.22 -13.68
N GLU A 122 -8.57 15.45 -13.74
CA GLU A 122 -9.17 16.77 -13.52
C GLU A 122 -8.83 17.34 -12.13
N LEU A 123 -8.74 16.47 -11.11
CA LEU A 123 -8.33 16.82 -9.77
C LEU A 123 -6.81 16.95 -9.58
N GLY A 124 -6.02 16.82 -10.65
CA GLY A 124 -4.58 17.03 -10.65
C GLY A 124 -3.75 15.84 -10.20
N LEU A 125 -4.32 14.62 -10.17
CA LEU A 125 -3.59 13.42 -9.79
C LEU A 125 -2.86 12.79 -10.99
N ASP A 126 -1.69 12.26 -10.72
CA ASP A 126 -0.86 11.49 -11.66
C ASP A 126 -0.69 10.01 -11.25
N VAL A 127 -1.23 9.64 -10.09
CA VAL A 127 -1.26 8.27 -9.57
C VAL A 127 -2.63 7.95 -8.98
N VAL A 128 -3.17 6.78 -9.31
CA VAL A 128 -4.40 6.24 -8.73
C VAL A 128 -4.19 4.81 -8.23
N LYS A 129 -4.95 4.41 -7.20
CA LYS A 129 -5.10 3.02 -6.81
C LYS A 129 -6.01 2.32 -7.82
N PHE A 130 -5.60 1.18 -8.37
CA PHE A 130 -6.50 0.33 -9.15
C PHE A 130 -7.08 -0.74 -8.22
N PHE A 131 -8.39 -0.66 -7.97
CA PHE A 131 -9.07 -1.50 -6.96
C PHE A 131 -10.50 -1.82 -7.35
N PRO A 132 -10.96 -3.07 -7.11
CA PRO A 132 -10.21 -4.26 -6.70
C PRO A 132 -9.45 -4.90 -7.87
N ALA A 133 -8.11 -4.99 -7.81
CA ALA A 133 -7.28 -5.21 -8.99
C ALA A 133 -7.61 -6.49 -9.76
N GLU A 134 -7.47 -7.67 -9.16
CA GLU A 134 -7.71 -8.94 -9.86
C GLU A 134 -9.19 -9.08 -10.29
N ALA A 135 -10.13 -8.73 -9.41
CA ALA A 135 -11.56 -8.81 -9.72
C ALA A 135 -12.02 -7.84 -10.83
N ALA A 136 -11.30 -6.73 -11.01
CA ALA A 136 -11.58 -5.72 -12.05
C ALA A 136 -10.83 -5.96 -13.37
N GLY A 137 -10.23 -7.15 -13.57
CA GLY A 137 -9.55 -7.54 -14.81
C GLY A 137 -8.01 -7.47 -14.76
N GLY A 138 -7.45 -7.23 -13.59
CA GLY A 138 -6.03 -7.38 -13.31
C GLY A 138 -5.11 -6.51 -14.18
N LEU A 139 -3.91 -7.02 -14.42
CA LEU A 139 -2.91 -6.33 -15.23
C LEU A 139 -3.36 -6.04 -16.67
N SER A 140 -4.21 -6.89 -17.25
CA SER A 140 -4.76 -6.68 -18.60
C SER A 140 -5.60 -5.40 -18.65
N MET A 141 -6.49 -5.19 -17.66
CA MET A 141 -7.31 -4.00 -17.58
C MET A 141 -6.47 -2.73 -17.34
N ILE A 142 -5.47 -2.82 -16.46
CA ILE A 142 -4.54 -1.69 -16.22
C ILE A 142 -3.81 -1.31 -17.50
N LYS A 143 -3.31 -2.28 -18.28
CA LYS A 143 -2.65 -2.00 -19.58
C LYS A 143 -3.58 -1.31 -20.57
N SER A 144 -4.83 -1.76 -20.64
CA SER A 144 -5.85 -1.15 -21.51
C SER A 144 -6.16 0.29 -21.09
N MET A 145 -6.32 0.55 -19.78
CA MET A 145 -6.54 1.88 -19.23
C MET A 145 -5.32 2.79 -19.41
N ALA A 146 -4.12 2.27 -19.24
CA ALA A 146 -2.88 3.05 -19.35
C ALA A 146 -2.60 3.53 -20.79
N ALA A 147 -3.17 2.90 -21.80
CA ALA A 147 -2.95 3.26 -23.19
C ALA A 147 -3.40 4.70 -23.53
N PRO A 148 -4.65 5.11 -23.24
CA PRO A 148 -5.08 6.49 -23.46
C PRO A 148 -4.50 7.48 -22.42
N TYR A 149 -4.25 7.06 -21.19
CA TYR A 149 -3.80 7.91 -20.09
C TYR A 149 -2.29 7.86 -19.89
N THR A 150 -1.55 8.36 -20.87
CA THR A 150 -0.08 8.18 -20.98
C THR A 150 0.73 8.72 -19.79
N LYS A 151 0.20 9.66 -19.00
CA LYS A 151 0.87 10.21 -17.80
C LYS A 151 0.44 9.52 -16.52
N MET A 152 -0.71 8.84 -16.51
CA MET A 152 -1.24 8.18 -15.32
C MET A 152 -0.40 6.97 -14.94
N LYS A 153 -0.18 6.80 -13.64
CA LYS A 153 0.43 5.63 -13.02
C LYS A 153 -0.55 4.96 -12.07
N PHE A 154 -0.31 3.69 -11.76
CA PHE A 154 -1.25 2.87 -11.02
C PHE A 154 -0.59 2.20 -9.82
N MET A 155 -1.39 2.01 -8.77
CA MET A 155 -1.07 1.18 -7.59
C MET A 155 -2.15 0.11 -7.45
N PRO A 156 -1.99 -1.06 -8.12
CA PRO A 156 -2.96 -2.14 -8.00
C PRO A 156 -3.04 -2.67 -6.58
N THR A 157 -4.27 -2.91 -6.11
CA THR A 157 -4.56 -3.48 -4.79
C THR A 157 -5.76 -4.42 -4.90
N GLY A 158 -5.72 -5.55 -4.19
CA GLY A 158 -6.78 -6.56 -4.20
C GLY A 158 -6.46 -7.76 -5.09
N GLY A 159 -6.16 -8.89 -4.44
CA GLY A 159 -5.75 -10.12 -5.10
C GLY A 159 -4.26 -10.20 -5.45
N ILE A 160 -3.47 -9.18 -5.11
CA ILE A 160 -2.01 -9.22 -5.28
C ILE A 160 -1.40 -10.15 -4.21
N ASN A 161 -0.44 -10.96 -4.63
CA ASN A 161 0.25 -11.94 -3.80
C ASN A 161 1.64 -12.27 -4.40
N ALA A 162 2.44 -13.12 -3.72
CA ALA A 162 3.78 -13.47 -4.16
C ALA A 162 3.86 -14.06 -5.59
N LYS A 163 2.79 -14.70 -6.09
CA LYS A 163 2.80 -15.36 -7.41
C LYS A 163 2.61 -14.37 -8.58
N ASN A 164 1.87 -13.27 -8.36
CA ASN A 164 1.56 -12.30 -9.41
C ASN A 164 2.29 -10.96 -9.27
N LEU A 165 2.94 -10.69 -8.12
CA LEU A 165 3.60 -9.43 -7.79
C LEU A 165 4.56 -8.96 -8.88
N THR A 166 5.51 -9.80 -9.31
CA THR A 166 6.52 -9.44 -10.30
C THR A 166 5.91 -9.08 -11.65
N SER A 167 4.88 -9.81 -12.08
CA SER A 167 4.16 -9.50 -13.33
C SER A 167 3.55 -8.10 -13.33
N TYR A 168 3.07 -7.64 -12.17
CA TYR A 168 2.58 -6.28 -12.01
C TYR A 168 3.72 -5.26 -12.02
N LEU A 169 4.75 -5.48 -11.20
CA LEU A 169 5.87 -4.54 -11.06
C LEU A 169 6.70 -4.37 -12.35
N ASP A 170 6.73 -5.38 -13.21
CA ASP A 170 7.38 -5.30 -14.53
C ASP A 170 6.70 -4.29 -15.48
N PHE A 171 5.47 -3.90 -15.20
CA PHE A 171 4.79 -2.90 -16.03
C PHE A 171 5.10 -1.48 -15.54
N LYS A 172 5.88 -0.73 -16.32
CA LYS A 172 6.44 0.61 -16.00
C LYS A 172 5.42 1.66 -15.51
N LYS A 173 4.12 1.43 -15.70
CA LYS A 173 3.05 2.32 -15.21
C LYS A 173 2.60 1.98 -13.80
N ILE A 174 3.08 0.89 -13.21
CA ILE A 174 2.83 0.54 -11.83
C ILE A 174 3.99 1.04 -10.97
N ILE A 175 3.66 1.79 -9.92
CA ILE A 175 4.66 2.36 -9.01
C ILE A 175 4.89 1.51 -7.77
N ALA A 176 3.86 0.81 -7.32
CA ALA A 176 3.88 -0.11 -6.20
C ALA A 176 2.63 -0.99 -6.26
N CYS A 177 2.61 -2.08 -5.51
CA CYS A 177 1.46 -2.97 -5.34
C CYS A 177 0.98 -2.98 -3.89
N GLY A 178 -0.30 -2.74 -3.66
CA GLY A 178 -0.92 -2.90 -2.34
C GLY A 178 -1.29 -4.37 -2.10
N GLY A 179 -0.92 -4.93 -0.96
CA GLY A 179 -1.22 -6.32 -0.64
C GLY A 179 -1.25 -6.61 0.86
N SER A 180 -1.92 -7.70 1.23
CA SER A 180 -2.07 -8.11 2.63
C SER A 180 -1.58 -9.53 2.92
N TRP A 181 -0.98 -10.22 1.93
CA TRP A 181 -0.58 -11.62 2.10
C TRP A 181 0.51 -11.82 3.15
N MET A 182 1.40 -10.82 3.37
CA MET A 182 2.44 -10.86 4.39
C MET A 182 1.95 -10.42 5.79
N VAL A 183 0.78 -9.78 5.85
CA VAL A 183 0.16 -9.26 7.09
C VAL A 183 -1.22 -9.89 7.29
N ASN A 184 -1.29 -11.20 7.16
CA ASN A 184 -2.52 -11.98 7.27
C ASN A 184 -3.19 -11.77 8.65
N LYS A 185 -4.51 -11.60 8.64
CA LYS A 185 -5.30 -11.35 9.86
C LYS A 185 -5.16 -12.47 10.90
N ASP A 186 -5.09 -13.72 10.44
CA ASP A 186 -4.95 -14.86 11.35
C ASP A 186 -3.58 -14.89 12.03
N MET A 187 -2.51 -14.49 11.33
CA MET A 187 -1.18 -14.37 11.90
C MET A 187 -1.10 -13.23 12.93
N ILE A 188 -1.75 -12.09 12.64
CA ILE A 188 -1.84 -10.97 13.59
C ILE A 188 -2.59 -11.43 14.85
N ALA A 189 -3.72 -12.10 14.70
CA ALA A 189 -4.52 -12.62 15.82
C ALA A 189 -3.74 -13.67 16.64
N ALA A 190 -2.91 -14.49 15.99
CA ALA A 190 -2.02 -15.45 16.63
C ALA A 190 -0.75 -14.80 17.22
N LYS A 191 -0.52 -13.50 16.98
CA LYS A 191 0.72 -12.77 17.33
C LYS A 191 1.99 -13.42 16.76
N ASP A 192 1.87 -14.02 15.56
CA ASP A 192 2.97 -14.65 14.81
C ASP A 192 3.83 -13.61 14.10
N TRP A 193 4.54 -12.80 14.87
CA TRP A 193 5.37 -11.70 14.34
C TRP A 193 6.58 -12.22 13.56
N ASP A 194 7.12 -13.36 13.95
CA ASP A 194 8.23 -14.00 13.25
C ASP A 194 7.81 -14.51 11.88
N GLY A 195 6.62 -15.10 11.78
CA GLY A 195 6.02 -15.50 10.52
C GLY A 195 5.75 -14.32 9.60
N ILE A 196 5.22 -13.22 10.14
CA ILE A 196 5.03 -11.96 9.38
C ILE A 196 6.36 -11.42 8.88
N THR A 197 7.41 -11.41 9.72
CA THR A 197 8.76 -11.00 9.32
C THR A 197 9.31 -11.87 8.19
N ALA A 198 9.12 -13.19 8.28
CA ALA A 198 9.57 -14.14 7.25
C ALA A 198 8.85 -13.91 5.91
N LEU A 199 7.52 -13.78 5.92
CA LEU A 199 6.74 -13.49 4.71
C LEU A 199 7.08 -12.12 4.11
N THR A 200 7.37 -11.14 4.94
CA THR A 200 7.79 -9.81 4.48
C THR A 200 9.16 -9.88 3.79
N LYS A 201 10.13 -10.61 4.35
CA LYS A 201 11.44 -10.87 3.71
C LYS A 201 11.27 -11.59 2.37
N GLU A 202 10.39 -12.58 2.30
CA GLU A 202 10.08 -13.29 1.07
C GLU A 202 9.49 -12.34 0.02
N ALA A 203 8.54 -11.49 0.41
CA ALA A 203 7.93 -10.51 -0.48
C ALA A 203 8.97 -9.53 -1.05
N VAL A 204 9.85 -9.00 -0.21
CA VAL A 204 10.95 -8.11 -0.62
C VAL A 204 11.94 -8.84 -1.54
N SER A 205 12.33 -10.07 -1.20
CA SER A 205 13.23 -10.87 -2.04
C SER A 205 12.62 -11.17 -3.41
N THR A 206 11.33 -11.49 -3.45
CA THR A 206 10.58 -11.71 -4.69
C THR A 206 10.55 -10.44 -5.56
N MET A 207 10.27 -9.31 -4.97
CA MET A 207 10.26 -8.00 -5.64
C MET A 207 11.63 -7.65 -6.24
N LEU A 208 12.71 -7.91 -5.49
CA LEU A 208 14.07 -7.61 -5.91
C LEU A 208 14.66 -8.66 -6.88
N GLY A 209 13.92 -9.73 -7.15
CA GLY A 209 14.37 -10.79 -8.06
C GLY A 209 15.49 -11.67 -7.48
N PHE A 210 15.74 -11.63 -6.18
CA PHE A 210 16.69 -12.52 -5.53
C PHE A 210 16.15 -13.95 -5.49
N LYS A 211 16.80 -14.86 -6.22
CA LYS A 211 16.62 -16.29 -6.02
C LYS A 211 17.63 -16.75 -4.97
N LEU A 212 17.17 -17.38 -3.90
CA LEU A 212 18.03 -18.14 -2.99
C LEU A 212 18.73 -19.25 -3.80
N LEU A 213 19.98 -19.02 -4.21
CA LEU A 213 20.85 -20.07 -4.70
C LEU A 213 21.25 -20.90 -3.47
N HIS A 214 20.81 -22.15 -3.43
CA HIS A 214 21.28 -23.12 -2.46
C HIS A 214 22.80 -23.31 -2.68
N LEU A 215 23.61 -22.69 -1.84
CA LEU A 215 25.02 -23.03 -1.72
C LEU A 215 25.11 -24.38 -0.99
N SER A 216 25.10 -25.45 -1.73
CA SER A 216 25.52 -26.76 -1.23
C SER A 216 27.04 -26.67 -0.99
N LEU A 217 27.43 -26.51 0.28
CA LEU A 217 28.81 -26.74 0.70
C LEU A 217 29.09 -28.25 0.55
N ILE A 218 29.66 -28.63 -0.59
CA ILE A 218 30.29 -29.93 -0.73
C ILE A 218 31.56 -29.85 0.13
N HIS A 219 31.55 -30.50 1.28
CA HIS A 219 32.79 -30.77 2.01
C HIS A 219 33.62 -31.75 1.18
N ILE A 220 34.68 -31.23 0.62
CA ILE A 220 35.79 -32.03 0.06
C ILE A 220 36.69 -32.42 1.22
#